data_cefaa26874d4a307d8006e850782d32b
#
_entry.id   cefaa26874d4a307d8006e850782d32b
#
_cell.length_a   1.000
_cell.length_b   1.000
_cell.length_c   1.000
_cell.angle_alpha   90.00
_cell.angle_beta   90.00
_cell.angle_gamma   90.00
#
_symmetry.space_group_name_H-M   'P 1'
#
loop_
_entity.id
_entity.type
_entity.pdbx_description
1 polymer ?
#
loop_
_entity_poly.entity_id
_entity_poly.type
_entity_poly.pdbx_seq_one_letter_code
_entity_poly.pdbx_strand_id
1 'polypeptide(L)'
;MAAKFDKITGSDEIFNNPEYIADSLIFNSIESARNEDTHNMYSDHKNVIISTQKTGHKVWIWTSSAIKDDIDMLISICRFLSDCNIPKAEIYVKQDVSQHLSDLYALTSLEINYIIKDEFSLAVFTYKGQNIHSELADDETIIRIDNNNPEHVKLASDFYTDCKDEFRWNEKFERKLNEYLNTELYGLIKDGKIVAVASIGSRTEKYIRIKSIAVLKNERNKGYGFKMCAFAVHKIEDYGFTPILYTHIGNAAAVALWKKSDFKLDNQLYLLKVEDQK
;
A
#
# COMPACT_ATOMS: atom_id res chain seq x y z
N MET A 1 -17.09 -8.05 28.14
CA MET A 1 -17.68 -8.86 27.03
C MET A 1 -16.78 -8.69 25.85
N ALA A 2 -16.29 -9.75 25.21
CA ALA A 2 -15.46 -9.61 24.01
C ALA A 2 -16.26 -8.88 22.92
N ALA A 3 -15.63 -7.92 22.24
CA ALA A 3 -16.24 -7.23 21.13
C ALA A 3 -16.52 -8.22 19.99
N LYS A 4 -17.66 -8.09 19.35
CA LYS A 4 -18.04 -8.89 18.18
C LYS A 4 -17.85 -8.04 16.92
N PHE A 5 -17.18 -8.61 15.94
CA PHE A 5 -17.02 -7.97 14.63
C PHE A 5 -17.92 -8.64 13.61
N ASP A 6 -18.87 -7.88 13.10
CA ASP A 6 -19.79 -8.36 12.08
C ASP A 6 -19.23 -8.03 10.68
N LYS A 7 -19.54 -8.89 9.71
CA LYS A 7 -19.16 -8.61 8.32
C LYS A 7 -19.98 -7.44 7.79
N ILE A 8 -19.31 -6.44 7.23
CA ILE A 8 -19.92 -5.21 6.72
C ILE A 8 -19.71 -5.05 5.21
N THR A 9 -20.48 -4.15 4.61
CA THR A 9 -20.33 -3.71 3.22
C THR A 9 -19.81 -2.28 3.16
N GLY A 10 -19.43 -1.81 1.98
CA GLY A 10 -18.96 -0.43 1.77
C GLY A 10 -19.99 0.66 2.09
N SER A 11 -21.25 0.31 2.32
CA SER A 11 -22.32 1.25 2.71
C SER A 11 -22.60 1.29 4.21
N ASP A 12 -21.80 0.61 5.04
CA ASP A 12 -21.99 0.62 6.49
C ASP A 12 -21.82 2.03 7.07
N GLU A 13 -22.62 2.36 8.11
CA GLU A 13 -22.63 3.70 8.71
C GLU A 13 -21.30 4.10 9.36
N ILE A 14 -20.44 3.15 9.74
CA ILE A 14 -19.13 3.43 10.29
C ILE A 14 -18.26 4.27 9.35
N PHE A 15 -18.47 4.17 8.03
CA PHE A 15 -17.75 4.97 7.05
C PHE A 15 -18.13 6.46 7.07
N ASN A 16 -19.21 6.82 7.78
CA ASN A 16 -19.60 8.21 8.04
C ASN A 16 -18.99 8.76 9.34
N ASN A 17 -18.22 7.96 10.08
CA ASN A 17 -17.51 8.41 11.27
C ASN A 17 -16.54 9.54 10.91
N PRO A 18 -16.62 10.73 11.54
CA PRO A 18 -15.76 11.88 11.20
C PRO A 18 -14.26 11.58 11.34
N GLU A 19 -13.86 10.77 12.32
CA GLU A 19 -12.46 10.36 12.48
C GLU A 19 -12.02 9.45 11.34
N TYR A 20 -12.88 8.51 10.91
CA TYR A 20 -12.57 7.68 9.75
C TYR A 20 -12.41 8.52 8.48
N ILE A 21 -13.31 9.48 8.25
CA ILE A 21 -13.23 10.40 7.09
C ILE A 21 -11.91 11.17 7.11
N ALA A 22 -11.50 11.66 8.28
CA ALA A 22 -10.22 12.35 8.44
C ALA A 22 -9.01 11.44 8.14
N ASP A 23 -9.11 10.16 8.51
CA ASP A 23 -8.08 9.15 8.30
C ASP A 23 -8.13 8.45 6.92
N SER A 24 -9.14 8.71 6.10
CA SER A 24 -9.36 7.99 4.83
C SER A 24 -8.18 8.07 3.86
N LEU A 25 -7.40 9.16 3.92
CA LEU A 25 -6.14 9.29 3.18
C LEU A 25 -5.13 8.19 3.56
N ILE A 26 -4.98 7.94 4.87
CA ILE A 26 -4.06 6.94 5.41
C ILE A 26 -4.55 5.53 5.06
N PHE A 27 -5.86 5.32 5.18
CA PHE A 27 -6.51 4.03 4.91
C PHE A 27 -7.06 3.91 3.48
N ASN A 28 -6.38 4.54 2.52
CA ASN A 28 -6.73 4.48 1.10
C ASN A 28 -7.03 3.04 0.60
N SER A 29 -6.39 2.02 1.17
CA SER A 29 -6.67 0.62 0.82
C SER A 29 -8.04 0.14 1.32
N ILE A 30 -8.52 0.63 2.47
CA ILE A 30 -9.89 0.36 2.95
C ILE A 30 -10.90 1.08 2.05
N GLU A 31 -10.66 2.35 1.76
CA GLU A 31 -11.52 3.13 0.86
C GLU A 31 -11.61 2.51 -0.54
N SER A 32 -10.50 2.06 -1.11
CA SER A 32 -10.50 1.35 -2.40
C SER A 32 -11.32 0.05 -2.32
N ALA A 33 -11.24 -0.67 -1.20
CA ALA A 33 -11.96 -1.93 -0.98
C ALA A 33 -13.48 -1.76 -0.83
N ARG A 34 -13.98 -0.58 -0.44
CA ARG A 34 -15.43 -0.29 -0.37
C ARG A 34 -16.10 -0.40 -1.73
N ASN A 35 -15.36 -0.06 -2.79
CA ASN A 35 -15.87 -0.01 -4.16
C ASN A 35 -15.48 -1.25 -4.99
N GLU A 36 -14.57 -2.07 -4.45
CA GLU A 36 -14.03 -3.23 -5.15
C GLU A 36 -14.19 -4.47 -4.25
N ASP A 37 -14.72 -5.57 -4.77
CA ASP A 37 -14.87 -6.84 -4.03
C ASP A 37 -13.52 -7.57 -3.84
N THR A 38 -12.49 -6.84 -3.43
CA THR A 38 -11.12 -7.35 -3.23
C THR A 38 -10.81 -7.75 -1.78
N HIS A 39 -11.66 -7.33 -0.83
CA HIS A 39 -11.49 -7.53 0.61
C HIS A 39 -12.76 -8.03 1.28
N ASN A 40 -12.59 -8.71 2.42
CA ASN A 40 -13.65 -8.85 3.40
C ASN A 40 -13.50 -7.76 4.45
N MET A 41 -14.57 -7.09 4.79
CA MET A 41 -14.59 -6.02 5.78
C MET A 41 -15.44 -6.41 6.99
N TYR A 42 -14.96 -6.06 8.18
CA TYR A 42 -15.60 -6.35 9.45
C TYR A 42 -15.55 -5.13 10.35
N SER A 43 -16.53 -4.97 11.22
CA SER A 43 -16.62 -3.82 12.12
C SER A 43 -17.39 -4.16 13.39
N ASP A 44 -17.13 -3.38 14.43
CA ASP A 44 -17.99 -3.26 15.61
C ASP A 44 -19.08 -2.19 15.41
N HIS A 45 -19.24 -1.65 14.18
CA HIS A 45 -20.15 -0.59 13.75
C HIS A 45 -19.92 0.78 14.44
N LYS A 46 -18.84 0.96 15.18
CA LYS A 46 -18.60 2.18 15.95
C LYS A 46 -17.17 2.71 15.88
N ASN A 47 -16.21 1.87 16.19
CA ASN A 47 -14.84 2.29 16.48
C ASN A 47 -13.77 1.56 15.69
N VAL A 48 -14.10 0.43 15.07
CA VAL A 48 -13.11 -0.46 14.42
C VAL A 48 -13.59 -0.89 13.05
N ILE A 49 -12.69 -0.78 12.07
CA ILE A 49 -12.83 -1.41 10.75
C ILE A 49 -11.63 -2.33 10.54
N ILE A 50 -11.88 -3.60 10.24
CA ILE A 50 -10.87 -4.58 9.85
C ILE A 50 -11.13 -4.98 8.40
N SER A 51 -10.16 -4.75 7.54
CA SER A 51 -10.23 -5.10 6.12
C SER A 51 -9.17 -6.15 5.81
N THR A 52 -9.58 -7.35 5.41
CA THR A 52 -8.70 -8.46 5.07
C THR A 52 -8.74 -8.72 3.57
N GLN A 53 -7.59 -8.76 2.93
CA GLN A 53 -7.49 -9.04 1.51
C GLN A 53 -7.92 -10.48 1.21
N LYS A 54 -8.84 -10.70 0.23
CA LYS A 54 -9.37 -12.03 -0.11
C LYS A 54 -8.29 -12.97 -0.66
N THR A 55 -7.32 -12.45 -1.39
CA THR A 55 -6.25 -13.22 -2.03
C THR A 55 -4.87 -12.73 -1.58
N GLY A 56 -4.61 -12.78 -0.28
CA GLY A 56 -3.33 -12.29 0.23
C GLY A 56 -3.26 -12.30 1.74
N HIS A 57 -2.24 -11.64 2.27
CA HIS A 57 -1.95 -11.62 3.71
C HIS A 57 -2.00 -10.20 4.29
N LYS A 58 -2.62 -9.24 3.58
CA LYS A 58 -2.70 -7.86 4.05
C LYS A 58 -3.97 -7.63 4.81
N VAL A 59 -3.80 -7.03 5.99
CA VAL A 59 -4.87 -6.63 6.89
C VAL A 59 -4.71 -5.14 7.19
N TRP A 60 -5.78 -4.40 7.06
CA TRP A 60 -5.83 -2.99 7.40
C TRP A 60 -6.78 -2.81 8.55
N ILE A 61 -6.33 -2.17 9.64
CA ILE A 61 -7.13 -1.95 10.84
C ILE A 61 -7.20 -0.45 11.09
N TRP A 62 -8.38 0.10 10.89
CA TRP A 62 -8.70 1.44 11.35
C TRP A 62 -9.36 1.38 12.73
N THR A 63 -9.02 2.32 13.58
CA THR A 63 -9.60 2.49 14.91
C THR A 63 -9.85 3.96 15.19
N SER A 64 -10.96 4.27 15.87
CA SER A 64 -11.17 5.60 16.41
C SER A 64 -10.22 5.87 17.60
N SER A 65 -10.07 7.14 17.95
CA SER A 65 -9.29 7.54 19.14
C SER A 65 -9.88 7.02 20.46
N ALA A 66 -11.17 6.70 20.47
CA ALA A 66 -11.87 6.21 21.64
C ALA A 66 -11.37 4.86 22.17
N ILE A 67 -10.76 4.02 21.29
CA ILE A 67 -10.27 2.71 21.68
C ILE A 67 -8.77 2.66 21.96
N LYS A 68 -8.08 3.78 21.90
CA LYS A 68 -6.62 3.85 22.06
C LYS A 68 -6.14 3.14 23.34
N ASP A 69 -6.84 3.29 24.44
CA ASP A 69 -6.52 2.70 25.74
C ASP A 69 -7.50 1.57 26.15
N ASP A 70 -8.35 1.13 25.21
CA ASP A 70 -9.32 0.04 25.43
C ASP A 70 -8.66 -1.31 25.18
N ILE A 71 -8.02 -1.85 26.23
CA ILE A 71 -7.31 -3.14 26.17
C ILE A 71 -8.25 -4.29 25.78
N ASP A 72 -9.49 -4.31 26.26
CA ASP A 72 -10.46 -5.36 25.93
C ASP A 72 -10.81 -5.37 24.43
N MET A 73 -10.96 -4.19 23.85
CA MET A 73 -11.18 -4.05 22.42
C MET A 73 -9.95 -4.52 21.62
N LEU A 74 -8.75 -4.12 22.03
CA LEU A 74 -7.50 -4.53 21.36
C LEU A 74 -7.29 -6.06 21.44
N ILE A 75 -7.56 -6.68 22.58
CA ILE A 75 -7.57 -8.15 22.73
C ILE A 75 -8.60 -8.78 21.79
N SER A 76 -9.79 -8.17 21.67
CA SER A 76 -10.83 -8.68 20.77
C SER A 76 -10.41 -8.62 19.30
N ILE A 77 -9.69 -7.57 18.89
CA ILE A 77 -9.09 -7.47 17.55
C ILE A 77 -8.08 -8.60 17.34
N CYS A 78 -7.18 -8.83 18.27
CA CYS A 78 -6.17 -9.88 18.18
C CYS A 78 -6.81 -11.28 18.06
N ARG A 79 -7.83 -11.58 18.89
CA ARG A 79 -8.56 -12.85 18.82
C ARG A 79 -9.28 -13.01 17.48
N PHE A 80 -9.95 -11.97 17.00
CA PHE A 80 -10.62 -12.00 15.71
C PHE A 80 -9.64 -12.31 14.56
N LEU A 81 -8.46 -11.70 14.56
CA LEU A 81 -7.44 -11.98 13.55
C LEU A 81 -6.92 -13.42 13.62
N SER A 82 -6.80 -13.97 14.85
CA SER A 82 -6.45 -15.37 15.06
C SER A 82 -7.52 -16.31 14.50
N ASP A 83 -8.80 -16.01 14.79
CA ASP A 83 -9.94 -16.81 14.31
C ASP A 83 -10.10 -16.77 12.79
N CYS A 84 -9.67 -15.68 12.13
CA CYS A 84 -9.61 -15.60 10.67
C CYS A 84 -8.59 -16.54 10.04
N ASN A 85 -7.78 -17.25 10.85
CA ASN A 85 -6.79 -18.24 10.42
C ASN A 85 -5.87 -17.72 9.31
N ILE A 86 -5.35 -16.50 9.48
CA ILE A 86 -4.39 -15.89 8.58
C ILE A 86 -2.96 -16.23 9.09
N PRO A 87 -2.30 -17.28 8.53
CA PRO A 87 -1.07 -17.84 9.11
C PRO A 87 0.12 -16.87 9.05
N LYS A 88 0.07 -15.92 8.14
CA LYS A 88 1.03 -14.82 8.00
C LYS A 88 0.26 -13.57 7.61
N ALA A 89 0.42 -12.48 8.35
CA ALA A 89 -0.24 -11.24 8.02
C ALA A 89 0.72 -10.05 7.99
N GLU A 90 0.44 -9.13 7.08
CA GLU A 90 0.97 -7.77 7.07
C GLU A 90 -0.14 -6.85 7.57
N ILE A 91 -0.05 -6.41 8.83
CA ILE A 91 -1.08 -5.62 9.51
C ILE A 91 -0.69 -4.15 9.44
N TYR A 92 -1.54 -3.33 8.87
CA TYR A 92 -1.38 -1.88 8.72
C TYR A 92 -2.28 -1.18 9.74
N VAL A 93 -1.68 -0.43 10.66
CA VAL A 93 -2.36 0.27 11.77
C VAL A 93 -1.79 1.67 11.99
N LYS A 94 -2.50 2.51 12.75
CA LYS A 94 -1.95 3.78 13.26
C LYS A 94 -0.90 3.53 14.34
N GLN A 95 -0.04 4.54 14.56
CA GLN A 95 1.08 4.44 15.53
C GLN A 95 0.60 4.14 16.95
N ASP A 96 -0.42 4.83 17.40
CA ASP A 96 -0.96 4.69 18.75
C ASP A 96 -1.53 3.29 19.03
N VAL A 97 -1.99 2.60 18.00
CA VAL A 97 -2.49 1.23 18.08
C VAL A 97 -1.38 0.20 17.91
N SER A 98 -0.34 0.50 17.13
CA SER A 98 0.74 -0.45 16.84
C SER A 98 1.48 -0.89 18.10
N GLN A 99 1.81 0.04 18.99
CA GLN A 99 2.53 -0.28 20.23
C GLN A 99 1.71 -1.20 21.13
N HIS A 100 0.42 -0.88 21.34
CA HIS A 100 -0.47 -1.70 22.15
C HIS A 100 -0.71 -3.08 21.54
N LEU A 101 -0.86 -3.19 20.22
CA LEU A 101 -0.95 -4.49 19.54
C LEU A 101 0.35 -5.28 19.69
N SER A 102 1.53 -4.64 19.58
CA SER A 102 2.82 -5.29 19.79
C SER A 102 2.94 -5.85 21.21
N ASP A 103 2.58 -5.05 22.22
CA ASP A 103 2.62 -5.45 23.61
C ASP A 103 1.62 -6.59 23.89
N LEU A 104 0.41 -6.52 23.33
CA LEU A 104 -0.60 -7.56 23.47
C LEU A 104 -0.20 -8.86 22.77
N TYR A 105 0.36 -8.81 21.58
CA TYR A 105 0.88 -10.00 20.90
C TYR A 105 2.00 -10.65 21.71
N ALA A 106 2.86 -9.86 22.36
CA ALA A 106 3.89 -10.38 23.24
C ALA A 106 3.31 -11.02 24.52
N LEU A 107 2.27 -10.40 25.11
CA LEU A 107 1.62 -10.88 26.33
C LEU A 107 0.66 -12.04 26.08
N THR A 108 -0.02 -12.06 24.93
CA THR A 108 -1.02 -13.06 24.58
C THR A 108 -0.48 -14.20 23.71
N SER A 109 0.83 -14.25 23.52
CA SER A 109 1.51 -15.35 22.79
C SER A 109 1.18 -16.73 23.33
N LEU A 110 0.67 -16.83 24.58
CA LEU A 110 0.18 -18.07 25.20
C LEU A 110 -1.22 -18.48 24.72
N GLU A 111 -2.02 -17.55 24.22
CA GLU A 111 -3.40 -17.81 23.73
C GLU A 111 -3.56 -17.55 22.23
N ILE A 112 -2.73 -16.67 21.67
CA ILE A 112 -2.72 -16.30 20.26
C ILE A 112 -1.38 -16.77 19.71
N ASN A 113 -1.39 -17.76 18.84
CA ASN A 113 -0.19 -18.37 18.26
C ASN A 113 0.55 -17.48 17.25
N TYR A 114 0.55 -16.15 17.43
CA TYR A 114 1.22 -15.22 16.54
C TYR A 114 2.40 -14.53 17.23
N ILE A 115 3.49 -14.37 16.48
CA ILE A 115 4.61 -13.52 16.86
C ILE A 115 4.79 -12.39 15.86
N ILE A 116 5.14 -11.21 16.35
CA ILE A 116 5.59 -10.11 15.48
C ILE A 116 7.03 -10.37 15.10
N LYS A 117 7.27 -10.58 13.82
CA LYS A 117 8.62 -10.78 13.25
C LYS A 117 9.32 -9.47 12.96
N ASP A 118 8.60 -8.53 12.40
CA ASP A 118 9.13 -7.24 11.97
C ASP A 118 8.09 -6.14 12.15
N GLU A 119 8.55 -4.95 12.52
CA GLU A 119 7.77 -3.74 12.57
C GLU A 119 8.40 -2.67 11.69
N PHE A 120 7.61 -2.01 10.86
CA PHE A 120 8.07 -0.98 9.93
C PHE A 120 7.19 0.26 9.98
N SER A 121 7.81 1.43 9.98
CA SER A 121 7.11 2.69 9.77
C SER A 121 6.94 2.98 8.29
N LEU A 122 5.70 3.20 7.86
CA LEU A 122 5.34 3.66 6.53
C LEU A 122 4.97 5.13 6.58
N ALA A 123 5.72 5.94 5.86
CA ALA A 123 5.36 7.34 5.64
C ALA A 123 4.30 7.43 4.53
N VAL A 124 3.25 8.19 4.79
CA VAL A 124 2.21 8.55 3.81
C VAL A 124 2.52 9.95 3.31
N PHE A 125 2.70 10.10 2.02
CA PHE A 125 3.00 11.36 1.37
C PHE A 125 1.85 11.76 0.45
N THR A 126 1.49 13.05 0.47
CA THR A 126 0.54 13.66 -0.44
C THR A 126 1.26 14.66 -1.34
N TYR A 127 0.93 14.65 -2.62
CA TYR A 127 1.41 15.66 -3.55
C TYR A 127 0.77 17.02 -3.22
N LYS A 128 1.59 18.04 -3.06
CA LYS A 128 1.17 19.43 -2.73
C LYS A 128 1.76 20.43 -3.73
N GLY A 129 2.50 19.96 -4.74
CA GLY A 129 3.06 20.83 -5.77
C GLY A 129 2.00 21.34 -6.74
N GLN A 130 2.39 22.32 -7.56
CA GLN A 130 1.51 22.87 -8.60
C GLN A 130 1.99 22.53 -10.02
N ASN A 131 3.25 22.17 -10.19
CA ASN A 131 3.81 21.87 -11.52
C ASN A 131 5.10 21.06 -11.39
N ILE A 132 5.00 19.76 -11.31
CA ILE A 132 6.16 18.89 -11.48
C ILE A 132 6.42 18.74 -12.98
N HIS A 133 7.53 19.27 -13.48
CA HIS A 133 7.88 19.17 -14.89
C HIS A 133 9.07 18.23 -15.09
N SER A 134 8.94 17.37 -16.12
CA SER A 134 10.04 16.55 -16.59
C SER A 134 9.87 16.29 -18.09
N GLU A 135 10.88 16.63 -18.85
CA GLU A 135 10.92 16.40 -20.30
C GLU A 135 11.53 15.02 -20.59
N LEU A 136 10.97 14.34 -21.58
CA LEU A 136 11.55 13.14 -22.16
C LEU A 136 12.59 13.55 -23.19
N ALA A 137 13.69 12.81 -23.29
CA ALA A 137 14.63 12.95 -24.39
C ALA A 137 14.03 12.37 -25.69
N ASP A 138 14.60 12.71 -26.85
CA ASP A 138 14.09 12.26 -28.15
C ASP A 138 14.07 10.73 -28.32
N ASP A 139 14.95 10.03 -27.60
CA ASP A 139 15.07 8.57 -27.57
C ASP A 139 14.25 7.89 -26.45
N GLU A 140 13.44 8.66 -25.72
CA GLU A 140 12.64 8.18 -24.59
C GLU A 140 11.15 8.26 -24.90
N THR A 141 10.40 7.23 -24.50
CA THR A 141 8.94 7.24 -24.57
C THR A 141 8.33 6.53 -23.38
N ILE A 142 7.16 6.99 -22.93
CA ILE A 142 6.40 6.31 -21.88
C ILE A 142 5.17 5.66 -22.50
N ILE A 143 5.03 4.36 -22.29
CA ILE A 143 3.88 3.59 -22.74
C ILE A 143 3.08 3.05 -21.54
N ARG A 144 1.77 2.90 -21.74
CA ARG A 144 0.95 2.05 -20.87
C ARG A 144 1.20 0.59 -21.23
N ILE A 145 1.49 -0.22 -20.23
CA ILE A 145 1.64 -1.67 -20.43
C ILE A 145 0.25 -2.29 -20.54
N ASP A 146 -0.04 -2.86 -21.69
CA ASP A 146 -1.26 -3.63 -21.96
C ASP A 146 -0.95 -5.11 -21.73
N ASN A 147 -1.61 -5.74 -20.76
CA ASN A 147 -1.45 -7.15 -20.42
C ASN A 147 -1.98 -8.11 -21.50
N ASN A 148 -2.75 -7.61 -22.47
CA ASN A 148 -3.19 -8.38 -23.63
C ASN A 148 -2.21 -8.28 -24.83
N ASN A 149 -1.20 -7.41 -24.75
CA ASN A 149 -0.18 -7.26 -25.76
C ASN A 149 1.07 -8.08 -25.36
N PRO A 150 1.41 -9.19 -26.06
CA PRO A 150 2.54 -10.05 -25.71
C PRO A 150 3.90 -9.31 -25.69
N GLU A 151 4.07 -8.29 -26.54
CA GLU A 151 5.29 -7.50 -26.59
C GLU A 151 5.44 -6.62 -25.35
N HIS A 152 4.35 -5.97 -24.89
CA HIS A 152 4.34 -5.20 -23.66
C HIS A 152 4.58 -6.09 -22.43
N VAL A 153 3.95 -7.28 -22.38
CA VAL A 153 4.15 -8.25 -21.32
C VAL A 153 5.60 -8.72 -21.26
N LYS A 154 6.20 -8.98 -22.45
CA LYS A 154 7.62 -9.36 -22.53
C LYS A 154 8.53 -8.26 -22.01
N LEU A 155 8.35 -7.01 -22.45
CA LEU A 155 9.15 -5.87 -21.99
C LEU A 155 9.07 -5.70 -20.45
N ALA A 156 7.86 -5.81 -19.89
CA ALA A 156 7.65 -5.73 -18.44
C ALA A 156 8.30 -6.92 -17.72
N SER A 157 8.17 -8.13 -18.25
CA SER A 157 8.80 -9.33 -17.69
C SER A 157 10.34 -9.24 -17.68
N ASP A 158 10.93 -8.76 -18.79
CA ASP A 158 12.38 -8.55 -18.88
C ASP A 158 12.85 -7.54 -17.81
N PHE A 159 12.15 -6.39 -17.67
CA PHE A 159 12.43 -5.38 -16.64
C PHE A 159 12.39 -5.96 -15.22
N TYR A 160 11.31 -6.67 -14.88
CA TYR A 160 11.14 -7.22 -13.54
C TYR A 160 12.08 -8.39 -13.25
N THR A 161 12.51 -9.13 -14.30
CA THR A 161 13.55 -10.16 -14.18
C THR A 161 14.89 -9.55 -13.75
N ASP A 162 15.25 -8.40 -14.34
CA ASP A 162 16.47 -7.68 -13.97
C ASP A 162 16.42 -7.09 -12.55
N CYS A 163 15.21 -6.86 -12.02
CA CYS A 163 14.98 -6.30 -10.69
C CYS A 163 14.62 -7.35 -9.61
N LYS A 164 14.44 -8.62 -9.95
CA LYS A 164 13.85 -9.65 -9.06
C LYS A 164 14.58 -9.82 -7.73
N ASP A 165 15.92 -9.75 -7.75
CA ASP A 165 16.74 -9.92 -6.55
C ASP A 165 16.58 -8.74 -5.59
N GLU A 166 16.49 -7.51 -6.11
CA GLU A 166 16.27 -6.32 -5.32
C GLU A 166 14.88 -6.30 -4.67
N PHE A 167 13.88 -6.77 -5.39
CA PHE A 167 12.52 -6.91 -4.89
C PHE A 167 12.32 -8.16 -4.02
N ARG A 168 13.32 -9.04 -3.90
CA ARG A 168 13.23 -10.31 -3.18
C ARG A 168 12.07 -11.18 -3.67
N TRP A 169 11.87 -11.25 -5.00
CA TRP A 169 10.73 -11.96 -5.62
C TRP A 169 11.05 -13.39 -6.05
N ASN A 170 12.24 -13.91 -5.83
CA ASN A 170 12.78 -15.13 -6.41
C ASN A 170 11.76 -16.30 -6.47
N GLU A 171 11.08 -16.61 -5.36
CA GLU A 171 10.09 -17.69 -5.31
C GLU A 171 8.66 -17.24 -5.69
N LYS A 172 8.43 -15.94 -5.85
CA LYS A 172 7.09 -15.34 -6.05
C LYS A 172 7.02 -14.52 -7.33
N PHE A 173 8.00 -14.68 -8.21
CA PHE A 173 8.18 -13.80 -9.37
C PHE A 173 6.93 -13.75 -10.25
N GLU A 174 6.45 -14.90 -10.73
CA GLU A 174 5.29 -14.98 -11.62
C GLU A 174 4.03 -14.34 -11.00
N ARG A 175 3.78 -14.65 -9.73
CA ARG A 175 2.65 -14.06 -9.03
C ARG A 175 2.77 -12.55 -8.91
N LYS A 176 3.96 -12.05 -8.58
CA LYS A 176 4.22 -10.62 -8.44
C LYS A 176 4.15 -9.88 -9.77
N LEU A 177 4.71 -10.47 -10.83
CA LEU A 177 4.60 -9.93 -12.17
C LEU A 177 3.12 -9.80 -12.57
N ASN A 178 2.32 -10.85 -12.39
CA ASN A 178 0.89 -10.80 -12.67
C ASN A 178 0.14 -9.75 -11.82
N GLU A 179 0.49 -9.60 -10.53
CA GLU A 179 -0.08 -8.53 -9.69
C GLU A 179 0.18 -7.14 -10.28
N TYR A 180 1.39 -6.88 -10.82
CA TYR A 180 1.73 -5.59 -11.42
C TYR A 180 1.11 -5.41 -12.81
N LEU A 181 1.09 -6.44 -13.65
CA LEU A 181 0.45 -6.40 -14.97
C LEU A 181 -1.06 -6.12 -14.88
N ASN A 182 -1.70 -6.52 -13.77
CA ASN A 182 -3.11 -6.23 -13.49
C ASN A 182 -3.35 -4.86 -12.81
N THR A 183 -2.29 -4.04 -12.67
CA THR A 183 -2.44 -2.63 -12.26
C THR A 183 -2.35 -1.72 -13.47
N GLU A 184 -2.61 -0.43 -13.28
CA GLU A 184 -2.31 0.57 -14.29
C GLU A 184 -0.79 0.82 -14.27
N LEU A 185 -0.07 0.09 -15.12
CA LEU A 185 1.38 0.05 -15.21
C LEU A 185 1.88 0.83 -16.41
N TYR A 186 2.90 1.64 -16.22
CA TYR A 186 3.58 2.42 -17.26
C TYR A 186 5.07 2.09 -17.28
N GLY A 187 5.64 2.00 -18.48
CA GLY A 187 7.07 1.78 -18.70
C GLY A 187 7.71 2.92 -19.48
N LEU A 188 8.82 3.46 -19.00
CA LEU A 188 9.69 4.34 -19.76
C LEU A 188 10.65 3.49 -20.59
N ILE A 189 10.53 3.61 -21.91
CA ILE A 189 11.34 2.89 -22.89
C ILE A 189 12.49 3.78 -23.33
N LYS A 190 13.68 3.19 -23.38
CA LYS A 190 14.89 3.71 -23.97
C LYS A 190 15.65 2.59 -24.66
N ASP A 191 16.17 2.81 -25.85
CA ASP A 191 16.91 1.80 -26.64
C ASP A 191 16.14 0.47 -26.76
N GLY A 192 14.82 0.53 -26.92
CA GLY A 192 13.93 -0.63 -27.07
C GLY A 192 13.70 -1.44 -25.78
N LYS A 193 14.09 -0.93 -24.60
CA LYS A 193 13.92 -1.60 -23.31
C LYS A 193 13.23 -0.70 -22.29
N ILE A 194 12.49 -1.29 -21.37
CA ILE A 194 11.99 -0.56 -20.21
C ILE A 194 13.15 -0.31 -19.25
N VAL A 195 13.45 0.97 -18.97
CA VAL A 195 14.47 1.39 -18.00
C VAL A 195 13.90 1.83 -16.65
N ALA A 196 12.62 2.22 -16.63
CA ALA A 196 11.89 2.56 -15.41
C ALA A 196 10.41 2.26 -15.56
N VAL A 197 9.73 2.01 -14.45
CA VAL A 197 8.28 1.79 -14.40
C VAL A 197 7.62 2.64 -13.33
N ALA A 198 6.33 2.96 -13.53
CA ALA A 198 5.44 3.47 -12.51
C ALA A 198 4.13 2.67 -12.53
N SER A 199 3.61 2.35 -11.35
CA SER A 199 2.32 1.70 -11.18
C SER A 199 1.41 2.57 -10.33
N ILE A 200 0.18 2.80 -10.80
CA ILE A 200 -0.85 3.56 -10.08
C ILE A 200 -2.07 2.68 -9.82
N GLY A 201 -2.83 3.02 -8.78
CA GLY A 201 -4.05 2.27 -8.41
C GLY A 201 -4.51 2.60 -7.00
N SER A 202 -5.43 1.81 -6.44
CA SER A 202 -6.09 2.10 -5.16
C SER A 202 -6.71 3.49 -5.17
N ARG A 203 -7.82 3.59 -5.89
CA ARG A 203 -8.58 4.83 -6.08
C ARG A 203 -9.60 5.02 -4.96
N THR A 204 -9.71 6.24 -4.46
CA THR A 204 -10.78 6.71 -3.57
C THR A 204 -11.56 7.83 -4.24
N GLU A 205 -12.43 8.52 -3.50
CA GLU A 205 -13.15 9.69 -4.02
C GLU A 205 -12.23 10.86 -4.38
N LYS A 206 -11.08 10.99 -3.70
CA LYS A 206 -10.19 12.16 -3.85
C LYS A 206 -8.77 11.80 -4.28
N TYR A 207 -8.34 10.57 -4.03
CA TYR A 207 -6.95 10.17 -4.13
C TYR A 207 -6.75 8.96 -5.04
N ILE A 208 -5.64 8.97 -5.78
CA ILE A 208 -5.10 7.76 -6.42
C ILE A 208 -3.67 7.56 -5.92
N ARG A 209 -3.34 6.33 -5.59
CA ARG A 209 -2.02 5.99 -5.05
C ARG A 209 -1.03 5.63 -6.16
N ILE A 210 0.15 6.24 -6.13
CA ILE A 210 1.34 5.71 -6.80
C ILE A 210 1.80 4.51 -5.98
N LYS A 211 1.63 3.30 -6.53
CA LYS A 211 1.94 2.03 -5.83
C LYS A 211 3.42 1.73 -5.84
N SER A 212 4.09 2.02 -6.95
CA SER A 212 5.53 1.82 -7.08
C SER A 212 6.12 2.72 -8.16
N ILE A 213 7.38 3.10 -7.96
CA ILE A 213 8.27 3.57 -9.01
C ILE A 213 9.56 2.77 -8.88
N ALA A 214 10.03 2.19 -9.98
CA ALA A 214 11.26 1.43 -10.00
C ALA A 214 12.11 1.81 -11.22
N VAL A 215 13.44 1.77 -11.05
CA VAL A 215 14.43 2.07 -12.09
C VAL A 215 15.48 0.96 -12.08
N LEU A 216 15.85 0.45 -13.25
CA LEU A 216 16.93 -0.52 -13.39
C LEU A 216 18.20 -0.02 -12.68
N LYS A 217 18.91 -0.90 -12.02
CA LYS A 217 20.06 -0.56 -11.17
C LYS A 217 21.12 0.25 -11.90
N ASN A 218 21.45 -0.15 -13.12
CA ASN A 218 22.44 0.50 -13.99
C ASN A 218 21.93 1.82 -14.63
N GLU A 219 20.62 2.09 -14.50
CA GLU A 219 19.96 3.28 -15.02
C GLU A 219 19.63 4.33 -13.93
N ARG A 220 19.97 4.04 -12.68
CA ARG A 220 19.75 4.96 -11.55
C ARG A 220 20.62 6.21 -11.65
N ASN A 221 20.18 7.26 -10.94
CA ASN A 221 20.83 8.58 -10.91
C ASN A 221 20.86 9.33 -12.26
N LYS A 222 20.13 8.82 -13.29
CA LYS A 222 19.97 9.47 -14.59
C LYS A 222 18.65 10.27 -14.69
N GLY A 223 17.90 10.41 -13.59
CA GLY A 223 16.65 11.18 -13.56
C GLY A 223 15.38 10.38 -13.88
N TYR A 224 15.46 9.11 -14.29
CA TYR A 224 14.28 8.32 -14.71
C TYR A 224 13.23 8.15 -13.61
N GLY A 225 13.63 8.00 -12.35
CA GLY A 225 12.68 7.94 -11.24
C GLY A 225 11.86 9.22 -11.10
N PHE A 226 12.49 10.38 -11.31
CA PHE A 226 11.81 11.67 -11.30
C PHE A 226 10.88 11.83 -12.51
N LYS A 227 11.31 11.43 -13.72
CA LYS A 227 10.49 11.43 -14.92
C LYS A 227 9.23 10.60 -14.75
N MET A 228 9.37 9.38 -14.22
CA MET A 228 8.23 8.50 -13.95
C MET A 228 7.31 9.03 -12.84
N CYS A 229 7.88 9.71 -11.84
CA CYS A 229 7.10 10.37 -10.80
C CYS A 229 6.26 11.51 -11.38
N ALA A 230 6.88 12.41 -12.16
CA ALA A 230 6.20 13.51 -12.82
C ALA A 230 5.07 13.02 -13.74
N PHE A 231 5.36 12.00 -14.54
CA PHE A 231 4.35 11.38 -15.40
C PHE A 231 3.17 10.80 -14.58
N ALA A 232 3.45 10.07 -13.50
CA ALA A 232 2.40 9.47 -12.66
C ALA A 232 1.55 10.55 -11.96
N VAL A 233 2.17 11.64 -11.51
CA VAL A 233 1.47 12.79 -10.95
C VAL A 233 0.51 13.39 -11.97
N HIS A 234 1.00 13.78 -13.15
CA HIS A 234 0.16 14.37 -14.20
C HIS A 234 -0.98 13.43 -14.60
N LYS A 235 -0.68 12.14 -14.74
CA LYS A 235 -1.70 11.13 -15.08
C LYS A 235 -2.83 11.06 -14.06
N ILE A 236 -2.49 11.16 -12.77
CA ILE A 236 -3.48 11.15 -11.68
C ILE A 236 -4.25 12.47 -11.66
N GLU A 237 -3.58 13.60 -11.87
CA GLU A 237 -4.22 14.93 -11.96
C GLU A 237 -5.16 15.03 -13.15
N ASP A 238 -4.79 14.48 -14.32
CA ASP A 238 -5.65 14.40 -15.51
C ASP A 238 -6.95 13.62 -15.22
N TYR A 239 -6.92 12.67 -14.30
CA TYR A 239 -8.12 11.97 -13.83
C TYR A 239 -8.93 12.77 -12.82
N GLY A 240 -8.46 13.95 -12.38
CA GLY A 240 -9.11 14.81 -11.39
C GLY A 240 -8.84 14.40 -9.95
N PHE A 241 -7.75 13.66 -9.68
CA PHE A 241 -7.41 13.15 -8.35
C PHE A 241 -6.11 13.74 -7.82
N THR A 242 -5.95 13.66 -6.50
CA THR A 242 -4.71 14.03 -5.82
C THR A 242 -3.80 12.80 -5.69
N PRO A 243 -2.55 12.87 -6.16
CA PRO A 243 -1.58 11.79 -5.98
C PRO A 243 -1.17 11.59 -4.53
N ILE A 244 -1.15 10.33 -4.07
CA ILE A 244 -0.59 9.91 -2.79
C ILE A 244 0.35 8.73 -2.97
N LEU A 245 1.20 8.49 -1.97
CA LEU A 245 2.03 7.30 -1.93
C LEU A 245 2.39 6.89 -0.50
N TYR A 246 2.80 5.64 -0.36
CA TYR A 246 3.35 5.10 0.88
C TYR A 246 4.77 4.63 0.63
N THR A 247 5.67 4.86 1.59
CA THR A 247 7.04 4.36 1.52
C THR A 247 7.58 4.03 2.91
N HIS A 248 8.45 3.03 3.00
CA HIS A 248 9.22 2.81 4.22
C HIS A 248 10.08 4.02 4.51
N ILE A 249 10.00 4.53 5.74
CA ILE A 249 10.73 5.73 6.14
C ILE A 249 12.25 5.55 6.03
N GLY A 250 12.73 4.31 6.18
CA GLY A 250 14.13 3.92 5.98
C GLY A 250 14.58 3.85 4.51
N ASN A 251 13.66 3.96 3.54
CA ASN A 251 14.04 4.00 2.11
C ASN A 251 14.46 5.43 1.72
N ALA A 252 15.70 5.78 2.08
CA ALA A 252 16.23 7.14 1.88
C ALA A 252 16.15 7.61 0.41
N ALA A 253 16.39 6.72 -0.55
CA ALA A 253 16.32 7.05 -1.97
C ALA A 253 14.90 7.42 -2.41
N ALA A 254 13.90 6.65 -1.99
CA ALA A 254 12.49 6.96 -2.27
C ALA A 254 12.08 8.26 -1.57
N VAL A 255 12.39 8.42 -0.28
CA VAL A 255 12.07 9.65 0.47
C VAL A 255 12.69 10.89 -0.17
N ALA A 256 13.93 10.81 -0.65
CA ALA A 256 14.59 11.90 -1.38
C ALA A 256 13.86 12.22 -2.70
N LEU A 257 13.46 11.20 -3.45
CA LEU A 257 12.67 11.37 -4.68
C LEU A 257 11.35 12.09 -4.38
N TRP A 258 10.60 11.64 -3.37
CA TRP A 258 9.30 12.22 -3.02
C TRP A 258 9.41 13.68 -2.61
N LYS A 259 10.40 14.01 -1.75
CA LYS A 259 10.65 15.41 -1.36
C LYS A 259 11.02 16.29 -2.54
N LYS A 260 11.85 15.77 -3.47
CA LYS A 260 12.22 16.50 -4.71
C LYS A 260 11.02 16.69 -5.64
N SER A 261 10.02 15.81 -5.55
CA SER A 261 8.81 15.81 -6.39
C SER A 261 7.62 16.51 -5.69
N ASP A 262 7.86 17.40 -4.73
CA ASP A 262 6.85 18.18 -3.98
C ASP A 262 5.81 17.35 -3.23
N PHE A 263 6.13 16.08 -2.91
CA PHE A 263 5.37 15.30 -1.97
C PHE A 263 5.73 15.70 -0.54
N LYS A 264 4.71 15.94 0.28
CA LYS A 264 4.87 16.26 1.70
C LYS A 264 4.39 15.09 2.54
N LEU A 265 5.13 14.83 3.60
CA LEU A 265 4.73 13.87 4.63
C LEU A 265 3.44 14.36 5.27
N ASP A 266 2.43 13.55 5.22
CA ASP A 266 1.10 13.86 5.76
C ASP A 266 0.83 13.05 7.04
N ASN A 267 1.21 11.75 7.04
CA ASN A 267 0.97 10.88 8.17
C ASN A 267 1.92 9.66 8.16
N GLN A 268 1.79 8.81 9.18
CA GLN A 268 2.53 7.56 9.28
C GLN A 268 1.59 6.40 9.63
N LEU A 269 1.85 5.26 9.00
CA LEU A 269 1.26 3.96 9.34
C LEU A 269 2.36 3.03 9.85
N TYR A 270 1.97 2.08 10.66
CA TYR A 270 2.83 0.99 11.07
C TYR A 270 2.41 -0.29 10.37
N LEU A 271 3.40 -0.99 9.87
CA LEU A 271 3.27 -2.32 9.29
C LEU A 271 3.86 -3.33 10.26
N LEU A 272 3.02 -4.17 10.84
CA LEU A 272 3.40 -5.29 11.68
C LEU A 272 3.36 -6.55 10.82
N LYS A 273 4.48 -7.29 10.75
CA LYS A 273 4.49 -8.62 10.15
C LYS A 273 4.34 -9.65 11.25
N VAL A 274 3.24 -10.38 11.20
CA VAL A 274 2.94 -11.46 12.13
C VAL A 274 3.02 -12.81 11.44
N GLU A 275 3.53 -13.79 12.17
CA GLU A 275 3.59 -15.19 11.72
C GLU A 275 3.04 -16.10 12.81
N ASP A 276 2.42 -17.23 12.40
CA ASP A 276 1.99 -18.29 13.30
C ASP A 276 3.21 -18.93 14.00
N GLN A 277 3.08 -19.27 15.28
CA GLN A 277 4.14 -19.94 16.07
C GLN A 277 4.19 -21.46 15.86
N LYS A 278 3.35 -22.04 15.00
CA LYS A 278 3.32 -23.48 14.78
C LYS A 278 4.62 -24.03 14.22
#